data_854df2197148377c7d500a3488c5a34d
#
_entry.id   854df2197148377c7d500a3488c5a34d
#
_cell.length_a   1.000
_cell.length_b   1.000
_cell.length_c   1.000
_cell.angle_alpha   90.00
_cell.angle_beta   90.00
_cell.angle_gamma   90.00
#
_symmetry.space_group_name_H-M   'P 1'
#
loop_
_entity.id
_entity.type
_entity.pdbx_description
1 polymer ?
#
loop_
_entity_poly.entity_id
_entity_poly.type
_entity_poly.pdbx_seq_one_letter_code
_entity_poly.pdbx_strand_id
1 'polypeptide(L)'
;MDKQTLDALFSEKFLSKESYQTLLAALRPADEKAWLSVRLLTAGTAFVLSGIICFFAANWQEMGIILRLSVPLVALVLCGAGAFYKKLNTVSGQAFAFGTAVFIGIFLAVFGQEYQTGAFLYELFGLWALLLLPLCVLTRNKWMYLFTLYVATLYWASRQGSILNLSFWSVASGVYFALWALCEFLPACQKWGEGFKRFLWIPLSVYVTVYGCFSAEKVFYYPKALYFFAAFLLAACGLSYAQRKKDVAFFGWNLLAGVFLLCAYLVQWLEFELGSIFVYCVLFAAASWKTYAFWFDVKGKNK
;
A
#
# COMPACT_ATOMS: atom_id res chain seq x y z
N MET A 1 26.44 10.09 4.34
CA MET A 1 27.46 11.10 4.73
C MET A 1 26.71 12.41 4.92
N ASP A 2 26.85 13.07 6.04
CA ASP A 2 26.20 14.34 6.36
C ASP A 2 27.09 15.51 5.93
N LYS A 3 26.50 16.70 5.70
CA LYS A 3 27.23 17.92 5.30
C LYS A 3 28.30 18.28 6.31
N GLN A 4 28.03 18.12 7.63
CA GLN A 4 28.99 18.39 8.69
C GLN A 4 30.23 17.50 8.60
N THR A 5 30.06 16.22 8.27
CA THR A 5 31.18 15.28 8.07
C THR A 5 31.99 15.64 6.82
N LEU A 6 31.32 16.14 5.77
CA LEU A 6 31.98 16.58 4.55
C LEU A 6 32.78 17.84 4.77
N ASP A 7 32.22 18.80 5.52
CA ASP A 7 32.91 20.06 5.88
C ASP A 7 34.14 19.80 6.79
N ALA A 8 34.04 18.85 7.73
CA ALA A 8 35.14 18.41 8.56
C ALA A 8 36.28 17.80 7.74
N LEU A 9 35.96 16.85 6.83
CA LEU A 9 36.93 16.21 5.95
C LEU A 9 37.64 17.21 5.00
N PHE A 10 36.94 18.25 4.57
CA PHE A 10 37.51 19.30 3.76
C PHE A 10 38.41 20.23 4.57
N SER A 11 38.01 20.58 5.80
CA SER A 11 38.83 21.41 6.70
C SER A 11 40.14 20.72 7.13
N GLU A 12 40.10 19.40 7.28
CA GLU A 12 41.26 18.55 7.56
C GLU A 12 42.13 18.23 6.32
N LYS A 13 41.81 18.80 5.15
CA LYS A 13 42.52 18.62 3.87
C LYS A 13 42.53 17.18 3.33
N PHE A 14 41.63 16.33 3.78
CA PHE A 14 41.46 14.98 3.23
C PHE A 14 40.75 14.95 1.85
N LEU A 15 40.10 16.06 1.47
CA LEU A 15 39.37 16.19 0.21
C LEU A 15 39.94 17.33 -0.64
N SER A 16 40.12 17.08 -1.94
CA SER A 16 40.40 18.15 -2.89
C SER A 16 39.17 19.06 -3.06
N LYS A 17 39.40 20.31 -3.49
CA LYS A 17 38.28 21.28 -3.74
C LYS A 17 37.31 20.77 -4.77
N GLU A 18 37.76 20.06 -5.79
CA GLU A 18 36.88 19.45 -6.82
C GLU A 18 36.05 18.30 -6.25
N SER A 19 36.67 17.41 -5.48
CA SER A 19 35.97 16.31 -4.81
C SER A 19 34.94 16.81 -3.81
N TYR A 20 35.29 17.85 -3.03
CA TYR A 20 34.35 18.50 -2.12
C TYR A 20 33.15 19.09 -2.84
N GLN A 21 33.35 19.82 -3.95
CA GLN A 21 32.26 20.40 -4.73
C GLN A 21 31.35 19.33 -5.36
N THR A 22 31.93 18.24 -5.85
CA THR A 22 31.18 17.12 -6.43
C THR A 22 30.33 16.43 -5.36
N LEU A 23 30.89 16.18 -4.18
CA LEU A 23 30.17 15.57 -3.05
C LEU A 23 29.13 16.52 -2.46
N LEU A 24 29.40 17.82 -2.40
CA LEU A 24 28.45 18.83 -1.97
C LEU A 24 27.27 18.96 -2.93
N ALA A 25 27.52 18.85 -4.24
CA ALA A 25 26.46 18.81 -5.26
C ALA A 25 25.59 17.55 -5.14
N ALA A 26 26.18 16.41 -4.81
CA ALA A 26 25.47 15.15 -4.56
C ALA A 26 24.67 15.17 -3.24
N LEU A 27 25.11 15.99 -2.27
CA LEU A 27 24.41 16.17 -0.98
C LEU A 27 23.36 17.29 -1.00
N ARG A 28 23.30 18.10 -2.09
CA ARG A 28 22.22 19.08 -2.22
C ARG A 28 20.88 18.33 -2.16
N PRO A 29 19.94 18.73 -1.25
CA PRO A 29 18.60 18.22 -1.32
C PRO A 29 18.09 18.45 -2.75
N ALA A 30 17.49 17.43 -3.34
CA ALA A 30 16.87 17.51 -4.65
C ALA A 30 16.07 18.82 -4.68
N ASP A 31 16.37 19.67 -5.65
CA ASP A 31 15.88 21.03 -5.80
C ASP A 31 14.40 21.07 -5.43
N GLU A 32 13.98 21.95 -4.51
CA GLU A 32 12.56 22.06 -4.12
C GLU A 32 11.66 22.18 -5.33
N LYS A 33 12.16 22.82 -6.41
CA LYS A 33 11.48 22.91 -7.71
C LYS A 33 11.36 21.54 -8.40
N ALA A 34 12.38 20.71 -8.37
CA ALA A 34 12.33 19.36 -8.94
C ALA A 34 11.35 18.48 -8.17
N TRP A 35 11.32 18.58 -6.84
CA TRP A 35 10.39 17.88 -6.00
C TRP A 35 8.92 18.33 -6.22
N LEU A 36 8.70 19.64 -6.36
CA LEU A 36 7.39 20.19 -6.67
C LEU A 36 6.92 19.78 -8.06
N SER A 37 7.80 19.82 -9.06
CA SER A 37 7.48 19.39 -10.43
C SER A 37 7.10 17.93 -10.52
N VAL A 38 7.80 17.04 -9.80
CA VAL A 38 7.45 15.60 -9.73
C VAL A 38 6.08 15.41 -9.09
N ARG A 39 5.76 16.11 -8.01
CA ARG A 39 4.44 16.02 -7.36
C ARG A 39 3.32 16.54 -8.23
N LEU A 40 3.53 17.70 -8.88
CA LEU A 40 2.56 18.26 -9.80
C LEU A 40 2.33 17.35 -11.02
N LEU A 41 3.40 16.77 -11.57
CA LEU A 41 3.29 15.78 -12.64
C LEU A 41 2.52 14.55 -12.20
N THR A 42 2.83 14.02 -11.01
CA THR A 42 2.13 12.84 -10.45
C THR A 42 0.65 13.14 -10.21
N ALA A 43 0.34 14.27 -9.59
CA ALA A 43 -1.05 14.70 -9.38
C ALA A 43 -1.78 14.94 -10.70
N GLY A 44 -1.17 15.64 -11.65
CA GLY A 44 -1.74 15.87 -12.97
C GLY A 44 -2.01 14.56 -13.73
N THR A 45 -1.06 13.62 -13.69
CA THR A 45 -1.25 12.28 -14.27
C THR A 45 -2.41 11.53 -13.60
N ALA A 46 -2.52 11.59 -12.28
CA ALA A 46 -3.61 10.97 -11.55
C ALA A 46 -4.98 11.58 -11.93
N PHE A 47 -5.06 12.90 -12.07
CA PHE A 47 -6.29 13.58 -12.53
C PHE A 47 -6.67 13.18 -13.96
N VAL A 48 -5.72 13.15 -14.89
CA VAL A 48 -5.97 12.73 -16.27
C VAL A 48 -6.46 11.27 -16.31
N LEU A 49 -5.81 10.38 -15.61
CA LEU A 49 -6.23 8.97 -15.53
C LEU A 49 -7.62 8.83 -14.91
N SER A 50 -7.90 9.55 -13.83
CA SER A 50 -9.24 9.57 -13.22
C SER A 50 -10.30 10.09 -14.20
N GLY A 51 -9.99 11.15 -14.95
CA GLY A 51 -10.88 11.69 -15.99
C GLY A 51 -11.18 10.68 -17.10
N ILE A 52 -10.16 9.96 -17.56
CA ILE A 52 -10.32 8.89 -18.56
C ILE A 52 -11.21 7.75 -17.99
N ILE A 53 -10.96 7.32 -16.76
CA ILE A 53 -11.77 6.29 -16.10
C ILE A 53 -13.23 6.75 -15.97
N CYS A 54 -13.46 8.00 -15.51
CA CYS A 54 -14.81 8.56 -15.38
C CYS A 54 -15.51 8.66 -16.74
N PHE A 55 -14.79 9.07 -17.80
CA PHE A 55 -15.34 9.13 -19.15
C PHE A 55 -15.81 7.74 -19.62
N PHE A 56 -14.97 6.71 -19.48
CA PHE A 56 -15.37 5.34 -19.84
C PHE A 56 -16.50 4.81 -18.96
N ALA A 57 -16.48 5.11 -17.66
CA ALA A 57 -17.54 4.68 -16.74
C ALA A 57 -18.89 5.33 -17.09
N ALA A 58 -18.91 6.63 -17.42
CA ALA A 58 -20.12 7.36 -17.78
C ALA A 58 -20.72 6.89 -19.11
N ASN A 59 -19.86 6.57 -20.09
CA ASN A 59 -20.32 6.16 -21.42
C ASN A 59 -20.40 4.64 -21.59
N TRP A 60 -20.16 3.87 -20.52
CA TRP A 60 -20.04 2.41 -20.58
C TRP A 60 -21.27 1.73 -21.21
N GLN A 61 -22.45 2.19 -20.86
CA GLN A 61 -23.72 1.64 -21.35
C GLN A 61 -23.93 1.87 -22.85
N GLU A 62 -23.44 3.00 -23.38
CA GLU A 62 -23.58 3.38 -24.78
C GLU A 62 -22.51 2.74 -25.69
N MET A 63 -21.41 2.27 -25.09
CA MET A 63 -20.34 1.62 -25.84
C MET A 63 -20.77 0.23 -26.32
N GLY A 64 -20.58 -0.06 -27.60
CA GLY A 64 -20.79 -1.41 -28.14
C GLY A 64 -19.80 -2.42 -27.52
N ILE A 65 -20.23 -3.69 -27.47
CA ILE A 65 -19.47 -4.80 -26.87
C ILE A 65 -18.04 -4.93 -27.43
N ILE A 66 -17.88 -4.71 -28.73
CA ILE A 66 -16.57 -4.76 -29.40
C ILE A 66 -15.64 -3.70 -28.82
N LEU A 67 -16.14 -2.50 -28.60
CA LEU A 67 -15.33 -1.39 -28.06
C LEU A 67 -14.95 -1.64 -26.59
N ARG A 68 -15.88 -2.12 -25.79
CA ARG A 68 -15.64 -2.47 -24.38
C ARG A 68 -14.53 -3.53 -24.22
N LEU A 69 -14.49 -4.52 -25.10
CA LEU A 69 -13.48 -5.58 -25.08
C LEU A 69 -12.16 -5.15 -25.73
N SER A 70 -12.21 -4.39 -26.83
CA SER A 70 -10.99 -4.01 -27.55
C SER A 70 -10.13 -3.02 -26.78
N VAL A 71 -10.71 -2.07 -26.04
CA VAL A 71 -9.95 -1.07 -25.29
C VAL A 71 -8.99 -1.71 -24.28
N PRO A 72 -9.43 -2.55 -23.32
CA PRO A 72 -8.50 -3.18 -22.39
C PRO A 72 -7.56 -4.18 -23.07
N LEU A 73 -7.99 -4.86 -24.14
CA LEU A 73 -7.13 -5.76 -24.91
C LEU A 73 -5.97 -5.02 -25.60
N VAL A 74 -6.27 -3.91 -26.27
CA VAL A 74 -5.26 -3.06 -26.93
C VAL A 74 -4.30 -2.50 -25.87
N ALA A 75 -4.81 -2.00 -24.75
CA ALA A 75 -3.97 -1.50 -23.67
C ALA A 75 -3.07 -2.60 -23.09
N LEU A 76 -3.57 -3.82 -22.91
CA LEU A 76 -2.80 -4.98 -22.49
C LEU A 76 -1.66 -5.28 -23.48
N VAL A 77 -1.97 -5.34 -24.78
CA VAL A 77 -0.97 -5.61 -25.82
C VAL A 77 0.08 -4.51 -25.88
N LEU A 78 -0.33 -3.24 -25.84
CA LEU A 78 0.60 -2.10 -25.84
C LEU A 78 1.50 -2.08 -24.60
N CYS A 79 0.95 -2.35 -23.44
CA CYS A 79 1.74 -2.47 -22.21
C CYS A 79 2.70 -3.66 -22.28
N GLY A 80 2.26 -4.81 -22.75
CA GLY A 80 3.11 -6.00 -22.93
C GLY A 80 4.25 -5.73 -23.89
N ALA A 81 3.96 -5.20 -25.09
CA ALA A 81 4.97 -4.82 -26.08
C ALA A 81 5.94 -3.76 -25.52
N GLY A 82 5.41 -2.74 -24.83
CA GLY A 82 6.20 -1.71 -24.17
C GLY A 82 7.17 -2.27 -23.11
N ALA A 83 6.74 -3.26 -22.34
CA ALA A 83 7.56 -3.94 -21.34
C ALA A 83 8.77 -4.63 -21.98
N PHE A 84 8.58 -5.33 -23.09
CA PHE A 84 9.68 -5.98 -23.84
C PHE A 84 10.57 -4.95 -24.53
N TYR A 85 9.99 -3.95 -25.18
CA TYR A 85 10.76 -2.92 -25.90
C TYR A 85 11.66 -2.09 -24.95
N LYS A 86 11.14 -1.70 -23.79
CA LYS A 86 11.91 -0.91 -22.80
C LYS A 86 12.84 -1.76 -21.93
N LYS A 87 12.87 -3.07 -22.11
CA LYS A 87 13.58 -4.07 -21.30
C LYS A 87 13.08 -4.12 -19.85
N LEU A 88 12.73 -5.31 -19.39
CA LEU A 88 12.15 -5.57 -18.06
C LEU A 88 13.04 -5.15 -16.88
N ASN A 89 14.34 -4.91 -17.12
CA ASN A 89 15.28 -4.46 -16.09
C ASN A 89 15.21 -2.94 -15.83
N THR A 90 14.55 -2.18 -16.70
CA THR A 90 14.42 -0.73 -16.55
C THR A 90 13.16 -0.35 -15.78
N VAL A 91 13.15 0.82 -15.15
CA VAL A 91 11.98 1.35 -14.44
C VAL A 91 10.77 1.46 -15.38
N SER A 92 10.98 1.94 -16.61
CA SER A 92 9.93 2.05 -17.62
C SER A 92 9.39 0.68 -18.04
N GLY A 93 10.27 -0.30 -18.28
CA GLY A 93 9.87 -1.68 -18.63
C GLY A 93 9.07 -2.34 -17.49
N GLN A 94 9.46 -2.12 -16.25
CA GLN A 94 8.72 -2.60 -15.08
C GLN A 94 7.36 -1.91 -14.94
N ALA A 95 7.26 -0.61 -15.23
CA ALA A 95 5.97 0.11 -15.22
C ALA A 95 5.02 -0.45 -16.29
N PHE A 96 5.50 -0.70 -17.49
CA PHE A 96 4.72 -1.36 -18.54
C PHE A 96 4.31 -2.79 -18.17
N ALA A 97 5.19 -3.58 -17.56
CA ALA A 97 4.85 -4.91 -17.08
C ALA A 97 3.75 -4.87 -15.98
N PHE A 98 3.79 -3.85 -15.13
CA PHE A 98 2.75 -3.61 -14.13
C PHE A 98 1.41 -3.21 -14.79
N GLY A 99 1.46 -2.36 -15.82
CA GLY A 99 0.29 -2.05 -16.66
C GLY A 99 -0.31 -3.31 -17.30
N THR A 100 0.54 -4.19 -17.87
CA THR A 100 0.09 -5.50 -18.38
C THR A 100 -0.62 -6.31 -17.30
N ALA A 101 -0.05 -6.38 -16.10
CA ALA A 101 -0.63 -7.12 -14.98
C ALA A 101 -2.03 -6.59 -14.59
N VAL A 102 -2.22 -5.28 -14.59
CA VAL A 102 -3.52 -4.64 -14.29
C VAL A 102 -4.52 -4.88 -15.43
N PHE A 103 -4.10 -4.69 -16.70
CA PHE A 103 -5.00 -4.85 -17.84
C PHE A 103 -5.42 -6.31 -18.07
N ILE A 104 -4.65 -7.31 -17.64
CA ILE A 104 -5.13 -8.70 -17.57
C ILE A 104 -6.39 -8.79 -16.73
N GLY A 105 -6.40 -8.24 -15.53
CA GLY A 105 -7.56 -8.29 -14.63
C GLY A 105 -8.76 -7.50 -15.16
N ILE A 106 -8.52 -6.30 -15.72
CA ILE A 106 -9.57 -5.48 -16.34
C ILE A 106 -10.19 -6.23 -17.51
N PHE A 107 -9.40 -6.82 -18.41
CA PHE A 107 -9.90 -7.58 -19.53
C PHE A 107 -10.76 -8.78 -19.10
N LEU A 108 -10.26 -9.55 -18.12
CA LEU A 108 -11.02 -10.68 -17.56
C LEU A 108 -12.35 -10.24 -16.94
N ALA A 109 -12.38 -9.12 -16.23
CA ALA A 109 -13.58 -8.59 -15.61
C ALA A 109 -14.61 -8.16 -16.67
N VAL A 110 -14.18 -7.41 -17.68
CA VAL A 110 -15.04 -6.97 -18.80
C VAL A 110 -15.56 -8.16 -19.59
N PHE A 111 -14.69 -9.12 -19.89
CA PHE A 111 -15.08 -10.35 -20.59
C PHE A 111 -16.15 -11.12 -19.82
N GLY A 112 -15.96 -11.31 -18.53
CA GLY A 112 -16.94 -12.00 -17.67
C GLY A 112 -18.29 -11.30 -17.61
N GLN A 113 -18.30 -9.94 -17.58
CA GLN A 113 -19.52 -9.15 -17.60
C GLN A 113 -20.27 -9.22 -18.94
N GLU A 114 -19.57 -9.06 -20.05
CA GLU A 114 -20.19 -9.00 -21.38
C GLU A 114 -20.74 -10.36 -21.82
N TYR A 115 -20.03 -11.43 -21.52
CA TYR A 115 -20.49 -12.79 -21.90
C TYR A 115 -21.33 -13.50 -20.84
N GLN A 116 -21.60 -12.81 -19.71
CA GLN A 116 -22.41 -13.37 -18.61
C GLN A 116 -22.02 -14.83 -18.30
N THR A 117 -20.69 -15.04 -18.18
CA THR A 117 -20.11 -16.40 -18.06
C THR A 117 -20.60 -17.16 -16.84
N GLY A 118 -21.36 -16.52 -15.93
CA GLY A 118 -21.77 -17.11 -14.65
C GLY A 118 -20.63 -17.40 -13.71
N ALA A 119 -19.41 -17.01 -14.07
CA ALA A 119 -18.22 -17.22 -13.26
C ALA A 119 -18.32 -16.44 -11.95
N PHE A 120 -17.97 -17.10 -10.86
CA PHE A 120 -17.90 -16.45 -9.56
C PHE A 120 -16.72 -15.49 -9.48
N LEU A 121 -16.82 -14.48 -8.62
CA LEU A 121 -15.77 -13.48 -8.44
C LEU A 121 -14.41 -14.09 -8.06
N TYR A 122 -14.41 -15.18 -7.30
CA TYR A 122 -13.18 -15.89 -6.95
C TYR A 122 -12.49 -16.54 -8.16
N GLU A 123 -13.25 -17.02 -9.16
CA GLU A 123 -12.67 -17.62 -10.37
C GLU A 123 -11.92 -16.57 -11.19
N LEU A 124 -12.45 -15.34 -11.28
CA LEU A 124 -11.79 -14.21 -11.91
C LEU A 124 -10.45 -13.92 -11.21
N PHE A 125 -10.46 -13.74 -9.89
CA PHE A 125 -9.23 -13.45 -9.14
C PHE A 125 -8.24 -14.61 -9.17
N GLY A 126 -8.74 -15.87 -9.19
CA GLY A 126 -7.88 -17.05 -9.29
C GLY A 126 -7.16 -17.12 -10.64
N LEU A 127 -7.91 -16.93 -11.74
CA LEU A 127 -7.33 -16.89 -13.07
C LEU A 127 -6.38 -15.72 -13.25
N TRP A 128 -6.74 -14.54 -12.72
CA TRP A 128 -5.87 -13.37 -12.73
C TRP A 128 -4.55 -13.65 -12.00
N ALA A 129 -4.59 -14.16 -10.76
CA ALA A 129 -3.40 -14.52 -10.01
C ALA A 129 -2.53 -15.54 -10.76
N LEU A 130 -3.13 -16.53 -11.38
CA LEU A 130 -2.43 -17.54 -12.18
C LEU A 130 -1.70 -16.91 -13.38
N LEU A 131 -2.38 -16.02 -14.11
CA LEU A 131 -1.78 -15.32 -15.26
C LEU A 131 -0.70 -14.31 -14.86
N LEU A 132 -0.64 -13.88 -13.60
CA LEU A 132 0.45 -13.04 -13.09
C LEU A 132 1.73 -13.82 -12.79
N LEU A 133 1.69 -15.14 -12.57
CA LEU A 133 2.86 -15.93 -12.23
C LEU A 133 3.99 -15.85 -13.30
N PRO A 134 3.71 -15.96 -14.61
CA PRO A 134 4.74 -15.75 -15.62
C PRO A 134 5.39 -14.36 -15.54
N LEU A 135 4.60 -13.30 -15.30
CA LEU A 135 5.12 -11.95 -15.14
C LEU A 135 6.02 -11.81 -13.89
N CYS A 136 5.70 -12.51 -12.81
CA CYS A 136 6.56 -12.57 -11.62
C CYS A 136 7.94 -13.16 -11.95
N VAL A 137 7.96 -14.28 -12.69
CA VAL A 137 9.21 -14.96 -13.08
C VAL A 137 10.04 -14.08 -14.03
N LEU A 138 9.39 -13.43 -14.99
CA LEU A 138 10.04 -12.60 -15.99
C LEU A 138 10.59 -11.29 -15.42
N THR A 139 9.82 -10.61 -14.58
CA THR A 139 10.20 -9.30 -14.04
C THR A 139 11.14 -9.40 -12.85
N ARG A 140 11.08 -10.48 -12.07
CA ARG A 140 11.80 -10.67 -10.80
C ARG A 140 11.71 -9.45 -9.87
N ASN A 141 10.56 -8.75 -9.94
CA ASN A 141 10.32 -7.52 -9.19
C ASN A 141 9.51 -7.81 -7.93
N LYS A 142 10.02 -7.36 -6.77
CA LYS A 142 9.34 -7.49 -5.47
C LYS A 142 7.91 -6.91 -5.47
N TRP A 143 7.68 -5.81 -6.19
CA TRP A 143 6.37 -5.18 -6.29
C TRP A 143 5.37 -6.01 -7.09
N MET A 144 5.84 -6.73 -8.12
CA MET A 144 5.01 -7.68 -8.88
C MET A 144 4.61 -8.86 -8.00
N TYR A 145 5.53 -9.39 -7.19
CA TYR A 145 5.22 -10.45 -6.22
C TYR A 145 4.17 -9.98 -5.21
N LEU A 146 4.31 -8.76 -4.69
CA LEU A 146 3.35 -8.18 -3.75
C LEU A 146 1.97 -7.99 -4.39
N PHE A 147 1.90 -7.49 -5.62
CA PHE A 147 0.65 -7.34 -6.36
C PHE A 147 -0.04 -8.68 -6.60
N THR A 148 0.72 -9.69 -7.01
CA THR A 148 0.20 -11.05 -7.18
C THR A 148 -0.33 -11.63 -5.87
N LEU A 149 0.40 -11.38 -4.76
CA LEU A 149 -0.07 -11.77 -3.42
C LEU A 149 -1.39 -11.09 -3.05
N TYR A 150 -1.57 -9.82 -3.38
CA TYR A 150 -2.83 -9.11 -3.14
C TYR A 150 -3.98 -9.71 -3.96
N VAL A 151 -3.77 -10.00 -5.24
CA VAL A 151 -4.77 -10.66 -6.10
C VAL A 151 -5.10 -12.06 -5.59
N ALA A 152 -4.11 -12.84 -5.17
CA ALA A 152 -4.32 -14.15 -4.55
C ALA A 152 -5.11 -14.06 -3.22
N THR A 153 -4.90 -12.99 -2.47
CA THR A 153 -5.67 -12.73 -1.24
C THR A 153 -7.13 -12.41 -1.57
N LEU A 154 -7.40 -11.64 -2.65
CA LEU A 154 -8.75 -11.37 -3.13
C LEU A 154 -9.44 -12.65 -3.63
N TYR A 155 -8.71 -13.55 -4.31
CA TYR A 155 -9.23 -14.88 -4.66
C TYR A 155 -9.72 -15.62 -3.42
N TRP A 156 -8.89 -15.66 -2.39
CA TRP A 156 -9.26 -16.39 -1.18
C TRP A 156 -10.40 -15.72 -0.41
N ALA A 157 -10.39 -14.39 -0.30
CA ALA A 157 -11.48 -13.62 0.31
C ALA A 157 -12.83 -13.88 -0.36
N SER A 158 -12.86 -13.80 -1.68
CA SER A 158 -14.10 -13.99 -2.45
C SER A 158 -14.62 -15.42 -2.43
N ARG A 159 -13.72 -16.43 -2.31
CA ARG A 159 -14.09 -17.84 -2.21
C ARG A 159 -14.77 -18.19 -0.87
N GLN A 160 -14.47 -17.48 0.20
CA GLN A 160 -15.04 -17.75 1.53
C GLN A 160 -16.52 -17.30 1.67
N GLY A 161 -17.07 -16.62 0.67
CA GLY A 161 -18.49 -16.20 0.61
C GLY A 161 -18.89 -15.14 1.63
N SER A 162 -18.04 -14.84 2.62
CA SER A 162 -18.27 -13.81 3.63
C SER A 162 -16.98 -13.11 4.00
N ILE A 163 -17.00 -11.78 3.90
CA ILE A 163 -15.90 -10.91 4.36
C ILE A 163 -15.69 -11.05 5.88
N LEU A 164 -16.69 -11.56 6.61
CA LEU A 164 -16.64 -11.73 8.06
C LEU A 164 -16.14 -13.11 8.50
N ASN A 165 -15.62 -13.92 7.59
CA ASN A 165 -15.14 -15.25 7.93
C ASN A 165 -13.82 -15.17 8.72
N LEU A 166 -13.87 -15.63 9.97
CA LEU A 166 -12.75 -15.64 10.90
C LEU A 166 -11.52 -16.37 10.35
N SER A 167 -11.72 -17.50 9.69
CA SER A 167 -10.62 -18.30 9.14
C SER A 167 -9.86 -17.56 8.06
N PHE A 168 -10.55 -16.77 7.23
CA PHE A 168 -9.91 -15.91 6.24
C PHE A 168 -9.02 -14.85 6.90
N TRP A 169 -9.55 -14.08 7.85
CA TRP A 169 -8.83 -13.00 8.49
C TRP A 169 -7.61 -13.46 9.26
N SER A 170 -7.73 -14.58 9.98
CA SER A 170 -6.62 -15.14 10.76
C SER A 170 -5.49 -15.65 9.87
N VAL A 171 -5.80 -16.41 8.81
CA VAL A 171 -4.76 -16.96 7.94
C VAL A 171 -4.15 -15.89 7.05
N ALA A 172 -4.93 -14.96 6.49
CA ALA A 172 -4.41 -13.83 5.72
C ALA A 172 -3.45 -12.99 6.58
N SER A 173 -3.87 -12.62 7.79
CA SER A 173 -3.03 -11.88 8.74
C SER A 173 -1.76 -12.65 9.08
N GLY A 174 -1.85 -13.95 9.30
CA GLY A 174 -0.70 -14.82 9.58
C GLY A 174 0.31 -14.85 8.43
N VAL A 175 -0.16 -14.95 7.19
CA VAL A 175 0.71 -14.93 5.99
C VAL A 175 1.43 -13.58 5.85
N TYR A 176 0.71 -12.47 5.95
CA TYR A 176 1.34 -11.15 5.84
C TYR A 176 2.30 -10.86 6.99
N PHE A 177 1.96 -11.29 8.22
CA PHE A 177 2.85 -11.17 9.37
C PHE A 177 4.11 -12.02 9.19
N ALA A 178 3.99 -13.27 8.74
CA ALA A 178 5.12 -14.14 8.48
C ALA A 178 6.05 -13.54 7.41
N LEU A 179 5.50 -13.03 6.30
CA LEU A 179 6.29 -12.39 5.26
C LEU A 179 6.97 -11.10 5.76
N TRP A 180 6.28 -10.30 6.55
CA TRP A 180 6.87 -9.11 7.18
C TRP A 180 8.01 -9.50 8.12
N ALA A 181 7.81 -10.49 8.98
CA ALA A 181 8.83 -10.98 9.91
C ALA A 181 10.04 -11.55 9.15
N LEU A 182 9.82 -12.33 8.09
CA LEU A 182 10.89 -12.80 7.22
C LEU A 182 11.70 -11.63 6.63
N CYS A 183 11.03 -10.56 6.19
CA CYS A 183 11.71 -9.37 5.66
C CYS A 183 12.46 -8.58 6.75
N GLU A 184 12.04 -8.66 8.01
CA GLU A 184 12.72 -7.98 9.12
C GLU A 184 13.95 -8.77 9.59
N PHE A 185 13.83 -10.07 9.76
CA PHE A 185 14.84 -10.91 10.41
C PHE A 185 15.81 -11.59 9.46
N LEU A 186 15.40 -11.89 8.20
CA LEU A 186 16.27 -12.56 7.24
C LEU A 186 17.13 -11.56 6.46
N PRO A 187 18.47 -11.65 6.52
CA PRO A 187 19.37 -10.76 5.78
C PRO A 187 19.11 -10.75 4.26
N ALA A 188 18.73 -11.90 3.70
CA ALA A 188 18.40 -12.02 2.27
C ALA A 188 17.21 -11.14 1.85
N CYS A 189 16.25 -10.93 2.73
CA CYS A 189 15.03 -10.15 2.48
C CYS A 189 15.17 -8.68 2.90
N GLN A 190 16.10 -8.35 3.80
CA GLN A 190 16.34 -6.96 4.25
C GLN A 190 16.68 -6.01 3.10
N LYS A 191 17.33 -6.51 2.03
CA LYS A 191 17.61 -5.76 0.80
C LYS A 191 16.36 -5.21 0.08
N TRP A 192 15.16 -5.72 0.38
CA TRP A 192 13.93 -5.25 -0.24
C TRP A 192 13.48 -3.88 0.27
N GLY A 193 14.04 -3.43 1.38
CA GLY A 193 13.91 -2.07 1.90
C GLY A 193 12.65 -1.83 2.72
N GLU A 194 12.67 -0.76 3.49
CA GLU A 194 11.58 -0.40 4.43
C GLU A 194 10.24 -0.15 3.72
N GLY A 195 10.25 0.39 2.49
CA GLY A 195 9.03 0.60 1.72
C GLY A 195 8.27 -0.69 1.47
N PHE A 196 8.95 -1.78 1.13
CA PHE A 196 8.32 -3.07 0.90
C PHE A 196 7.70 -3.65 2.18
N LYS A 197 8.37 -3.52 3.31
CA LYS A 197 7.87 -3.93 4.63
C LYS A 197 6.59 -3.18 5.01
N ARG A 198 6.50 -1.88 4.71
CA ARG A 198 5.28 -1.08 4.91
C ARG A 198 4.11 -1.64 4.11
N PHE A 199 4.33 -1.98 2.84
CA PHE A 199 3.29 -2.54 1.98
C PHE A 199 2.83 -3.95 2.41
N LEU A 200 3.65 -4.72 3.13
CA LEU A 200 3.22 -5.95 3.79
C LEU A 200 2.43 -5.68 5.08
N TRP A 201 2.83 -4.65 5.82
CA TRP A 201 2.17 -4.30 7.08
C TRP A 201 0.78 -3.68 6.88
N ILE A 202 0.57 -2.91 5.82
CA ILE A 202 -0.73 -2.25 5.55
C ILE A 202 -1.88 -3.26 5.49
N PRO A 203 -1.89 -4.29 4.63
CA PRO A 203 -2.98 -5.26 4.61
C PRO A 203 -3.07 -6.06 5.91
N LEU A 204 -1.95 -6.40 6.55
CA LEU A 204 -1.96 -7.01 7.87
C LEU A 204 -2.75 -6.17 8.88
N SER A 205 -2.40 -4.89 9.01
CA SER A 205 -3.05 -3.98 9.95
C SER A 205 -4.51 -3.72 9.59
N VAL A 206 -4.84 -3.57 8.29
CA VAL A 206 -6.23 -3.44 7.83
C VAL A 206 -7.05 -4.67 8.21
N TYR A 207 -6.56 -5.87 7.89
CA TYR A 207 -7.27 -7.10 8.20
C TYR A 207 -7.53 -7.26 9.70
N VAL A 208 -6.48 -7.08 10.51
CA VAL A 208 -6.60 -7.22 11.96
C VAL A 208 -7.47 -6.12 12.56
N THR A 209 -7.37 -4.87 12.08
CA THR A 209 -8.19 -3.75 12.55
C THR A 209 -9.66 -3.93 12.19
N VAL A 210 -9.97 -4.25 10.94
CA VAL A 210 -11.35 -4.48 10.49
C VAL A 210 -11.99 -5.60 11.29
N TYR A 211 -11.28 -6.72 11.46
CA TYR A 211 -11.80 -7.83 12.25
C TYR A 211 -11.93 -7.47 13.74
N GLY A 212 -10.98 -6.71 14.28
CA GLY A 212 -11.05 -6.18 15.64
C GLY A 212 -12.27 -5.29 15.83
N CYS A 213 -12.60 -4.41 14.89
CA CYS A 213 -13.80 -3.58 14.93
C CYS A 213 -15.08 -4.41 14.95
N PHE A 214 -15.19 -5.45 14.09
CA PHE A 214 -16.34 -6.36 14.11
C PHE A 214 -16.41 -7.21 15.38
N SER A 215 -15.28 -7.46 16.04
CA SER A 215 -15.22 -8.20 17.29
C SER A 215 -15.54 -7.32 18.52
N ALA A 216 -15.47 -6.00 18.37
CA ALA A 216 -15.72 -5.04 19.48
C ALA A 216 -17.13 -5.19 20.04
N GLU A 217 -18.14 -5.48 19.21
CA GLU A 217 -19.53 -5.67 19.61
C GLU A 217 -19.75 -6.74 20.69
N LYS A 218 -18.84 -7.71 20.78
CA LYS A 218 -18.92 -8.83 21.73
C LYS A 218 -17.57 -9.05 22.43
N VAL A 219 -16.94 -7.96 22.83
CA VAL A 219 -15.59 -7.99 23.42
C VAL A 219 -15.50 -8.84 24.70
N PHE A 220 -16.61 -8.94 25.45
CA PHE A 220 -16.67 -9.77 26.66
C PHE A 220 -16.91 -11.26 26.38
N TYR A 221 -17.14 -11.65 25.13
CA TYR A 221 -17.34 -13.06 24.77
C TYR A 221 -16.06 -13.61 24.09
N TYR A 222 -15.44 -14.57 24.76
CA TYR A 222 -14.39 -15.37 24.14
C TYR A 222 -14.95 -16.15 22.94
N PRO A 223 -14.29 -16.23 21.78
CA PRO A 223 -12.91 -15.80 21.46
C PRO A 223 -12.80 -14.36 20.89
N LYS A 224 -13.88 -13.60 20.75
CA LYS A 224 -13.87 -12.27 20.09
C LYS A 224 -13.03 -11.26 20.86
N ALA A 225 -13.04 -11.29 22.19
CA ALA A 225 -12.16 -10.49 23.03
C ALA A 225 -10.70 -10.62 22.62
N LEU A 226 -10.24 -11.84 22.34
CA LEU A 226 -8.85 -12.12 21.96
C LEU A 226 -8.45 -11.35 20.70
N TYR A 227 -9.31 -11.33 19.67
CA TYR A 227 -9.00 -10.63 18.41
C TYR A 227 -8.99 -9.12 18.57
N PHE A 228 -9.91 -8.59 19.35
CA PHE A 228 -9.95 -7.15 19.66
C PHE A 228 -8.66 -6.70 20.37
N PHE A 229 -8.25 -7.40 21.41
CA PHE A 229 -7.00 -7.10 22.12
C PHE A 229 -5.76 -7.36 21.27
N ALA A 230 -5.76 -8.40 20.43
CA ALA A 230 -4.68 -8.65 19.50
C ALA A 230 -4.52 -7.50 18.48
N ALA A 231 -5.62 -6.92 18.01
CA ALA A 231 -5.60 -5.76 17.13
C ALA A 231 -4.98 -4.52 17.82
N PHE A 232 -5.35 -4.24 19.05
CA PHE A 232 -4.72 -3.18 19.85
C PHE A 232 -3.23 -3.43 20.08
N LEU A 233 -2.87 -4.66 20.42
CA LEU A 233 -1.48 -5.03 20.62
C LEU A 233 -0.65 -4.84 19.34
N LEU A 234 -1.20 -5.25 18.18
CA LEU A 234 -0.55 -5.04 16.89
C LEU A 234 -0.35 -3.55 16.58
N ALA A 235 -1.37 -2.72 16.81
CA ALA A 235 -1.26 -1.27 16.61
C ALA A 235 -0.22 -0.65 17.55
N ALA A 236 -0.18 -1.05 18.82
CA ALA A 236 0.81 -0.59 19.80
C ALA A 236 2.25 -1.04 19.43
N CYS A 237 2.42 -2.28 18.99
CA CYS A 237 3.70 -2.79 18.48
C CYS A 237 4.15 -2.00 17.24
N GLY A 238 3.23 -1.74 16.31
CA GLY A 238 3.50 -0.94 15.13
C GLY A 238 3.91 0.49 15.46
N LEU A 239 3.27 1.13 16.45
CA LEU A 239 3.67 2.45 16.96
C LEU A 239 5.07 2.44 17.56
N SER A 240 5.37 1.46 18.41
CA SER A 240 6.69 1.31 19.03
C SER A 240 7.79 1.08 18.00
N TYR A 241 7.51 0.26 16.98
CA TYR A 241 8.41 0.03 15.85
C TYR A 241 8.64 1.31 15.04
N ALA A 242 7.55 2.03 14.72
CA ALA A 242 7.64 3.30 13.98
C ALA A 242 8.46 4.36 14.70
N GLN A 243 8.32 4.47 16.03
CA GLN A 243 9.12 5.37 16.86
C GLN A 243 10.61 5.01 16.82
N ARG A 244 10.96 3.73 16.94
CA ARG A 244 12.37 3.28 16.87
C ARG A 244 12.99 3.55 15.50
N LYS A 245 12.21 3.35 14.41
CA LYS A 245 12.67 3.59 13.02
C LYS A 245 12.52 5.03 12.56
N LYS A 246 11.94 5.91 13.39
CA LYS A 246 11.61 7.31 13.06
C LYS A 246 10.75 7.44 11.79
N ASP A 247 9.83 6.49 11.59
CA ASP A 247 8.97 6.40 10.42
C ASP A 247 7.62 7.05 10.69
N VAL A 248 7.47 8.30 10.24
CA VAL A 248 6.27 9.12 10.49
C VAL A 248 5.03 8.53 9.80
N ALA A 249 5.16 8.03 8.57
CA ALA A 249 4.03 7.47 7.83
C ALA A 249 3.53 6.18 8.48
N PHE A 250 4.44 5.33 8.90
CA PHE A 250 4.12 4.09 9.60
C PHE A 250 3.53 4.37 11.00
N PHE A 251 4.03 5.40 11.69
CA PHE A 251 3.48 5.87 12.97
C PHE A 251 2.03 6.33 12.81
N GLY A 252 1.76 7.23 11.85
CA GLY A 252 0.42 7.76 11.58
C GLY A 252 -0.58 6.65 11.22
N TRP A 253 -0.16 5.69 10.41
CA TRP A 253 -0.99 4.55 10.03
C TRP A 253 -1.41 3.69 11.23
N ASN A 254 -0.48 3.30 12.11
CA ASN A 254 -0.80 2.49 13.29
C ASN A 254 -1.59 3.26 14.35
N LEU A 255 -1.34 4.57 14.48
CA LEU A 255 -2.13 5.42 15.35
C LEU A 255 -3.60 5.51 14.88
N LEU A 256 -3.80 5.66 13.57
CA LEU A 256 -5.12 5.68 12.95
C LEU A 256 -5.85 4.34 13.17
N ALA A 257 -5.17 3.21 12.99
CA ALA A 257 -5.72 1.88 13.28
C ALA A 257 -6.17 1.76 14.74
N GLY A 258 -5.37 2.23 15.69
CA GLY A 258 -5.71 2.26 17.11
C GLY A 258 -6.94 3.13 17.41
N VAL A 259 -7.06 4.29 16.75
CA VAL A 259 -8.23 5.19 16.89
C VAL A 259 -9.49 4.52 16.33
N PHE A 260 -9.41 3.84 15.17
CA PHE A 260 -10.56 3.10 14.64
C PHE A 260 -11.04 2.00 15.59
N LEU A 261 -10.13 1.24 16.20
CA LEU A 261 -10.47 0.23 17.20
C LEU A 261 -11.13 0.85 18.44
N LEU A 262 -10.59 1.96 18.91
CA LEU A 262 -11.16 2.68 20.06
C LEU A 262 -12.55 3.22 19.73
N CYS A 263 -12.75 3.83 18.57
CA CYS A 263 -14.05 4.29 18.11
C CYS A 263 -15.06 3.13 18.00
N ALA A 264 -14.66 1.99 17.42
CA ALA A 264 -15.51 0.82 17.31
C ALA A 264 -15.95 0.27 18.68
N TYR A 265 -15.08 0.36 19.69
CA TYR A 265 -15.42 0.00 21.06
C TYR A 265 -16.39 1.01 21.70
N LEU A 266 -16.11 2.31 21.51
CA LEU A 266 -16.93 3.39 22.10
C LEU A 266 -18.33 3.48 21.50
N VAL A 267 -18.51 3.12 20.21
CA VAL A 267 -19.84 3.06 19.57
C VAL A 267 -20.83 2.21 20.33
N GLN A 268 -20.37 1.21 21.06
CA GLN A 268 -21.23 0.31 21.83
C GLN A 268 -21.73 0.91 23.15
N TRP A 269 -20.99 1.91 23.66
CA TRP A 269 -21.29 2.56 24.93
C TRP A 269 -21.94 3.93 24.76
N LEU A 270 -21.65 4.58 23.64
CA LEU A 270 -22.19 5.87 23.27
C LEU A 270 -23.23 5.63 22.18
N GLU A 271 -24.50 5.78 22.50
CA GLU A 271 -25.56 5.80 21.48
C GLU A 271 -25.19 6.81 20.39
N PHE A 272 -25.65 6.57 19.13
CA PHE A 272 -25.24 7.37 17.96
C PHE A 272 -25.90 8.77 18.04
N GLU A 273 -25.47 9.57 19.01
CA GLU A 273 -25.92 10.95 19.21
C GLU A 273 -24.85 11.95 18.73
N LEU A 274 -25.24 13.22 18.58
CA LEU A 274 -24.34 14.31 18.22
C LEU A 274 -23.08 14.37 19.12
N GLY A 275 -23.22 14.02 20.40
CA GLY A 275 -22.10 13.96 21.35
C GLY A 275 -21.06 12.90 21.01
N SER A 276 -21.47 11.74 20.53
CA SER A 276 -20.55 10.67 20.13
C SER A 276 -19.74 11.04 18.88
N ILE A 277 -20.37 11.71 17.90
CA ILE A 277 -19.69 12.22 16.71
C ILE A 277 -18.59 13.21 17.10
N PHE A 278 -18.87 14.10 18.06
CA PHE A 278 -17.88 15.04 18.57
C PHE A 278 -16.66 14.32 19.18
N VAL A 279 -16.89 13.27 19.99
CA VAL A 279 -15.81 12.47 20.59
C VAL A 279 -14.94 11.83 19.51
N TYR A 280 -15.54 11.28 18.45
CA TYR A 280 -14.77 10.70 17.33
C TYR A 280 -13.94 11.75 16.60
N CYS A 281 -14.51 12.93 16.33
CA CYS A 281 -13.77 14.04 15.71
C CYS A 281 -12.57 14.46 16.58
N VAL A 282 -12.73 14.54 17.89
CA VAL A 282 -11.65 14.87 18.83
C VAL A 282 -10.55 13.80 18.80
N LEU A 283 -10.90 12.52 18.79
CA LEU A 283 -9.92 11.41 18.71
C LEU A 283 -9.13 11.46 17.41
N PHE A 284 -9.77 11.69 16.26
CA PHE A 284 -9.08 11.82 14.97
C PHE A 284 -8.20 13.08 14.92
N ALA A 285 -8.66 14.20 15.47
CA ALA A 285 -7.87 15.43 15.58
C ALA A 285 -6.63 15.22 16.47
N ALA A 286 -6.79 14.55 17.62
CA ALA A 286 -5.69 14.22 18.52
C ALA A 286 -4.68 13.27 17.86
N ALA A 287 -5.13 12.27 17.11
CA ALA A 287 -4.25 11.37 16.34
C ALA A 287 -3.46 12.14 15.27
N SER A 288 -4.13 13.02 14.53
CA SER A 288 -3.48 13.86 13.52
C SER A 288 -2.44 14.79 14.14
N TRP A 289 -2.76 15.40 15.27
CA TRP A 289 -1.84 16.23 16.04
C TRP A 289 -0.61 15.44 16.54
N LYS A 290 -0.81 14.25 17.09
CA LYS A 290 0.29 13.36 17.53
C LYS A 290 1.19 12.94 16.38
N THR A 291 0.63 12.65 15.22
CA THR A 291 1.41 12.32 14.02
C THR A 291 2.23 13.52 13.55
N TYR A 292 1.64 14.72 13.57
CA TYR A 292 2.33 15.95 13.23
C TYR A 292 3.46 16.28 14.22
N ALA A 293 3.19 16.16 15.52
CA ALA A 293 4.20 16.38 16.57
C ALA A 293 5.38 15.40 16.43
N PHE A 294 5.09 14.14 16.16
CA PHE A 294 6.13 13.14 15.90
C PHE A 294 6.93 13.46 14.63
N TRP A 295 6.28 13.92 13.56
CA TRP A 295 6.97 14.38 12.35
C TRP A 295 7.93 15.55 12.65
N PHE A 296 7.49 16.51 13.47
CA PHE A 296 8.29 17.66 13.83
C PHE A 296 9.51 17.27 14.68
N ASP A 297 9.33 16.34 15.64
CA ASP A 297 10.43 15.81 16.46
C ASP A 297 11.46 15.03 15.60
N VAL A 298 10.99 14.22 14.66
CA VAL A 298 11.87 13.49 13.73
C VAL A 298 12.65 14.46 12.83
N LYS A 299 12.01 15.53 12.35
CA LYS A 299 12.64 16.53 11.49
C LYS A 299 13.62 17.42 12.26
N GLY A 300 13.30 17.75 13.52
CA GLY A 300 14.15 18.59 14.39
C GLY A 300 15.45 17.89 14.80
N LYS A 301 15.43 16.58 15.00
CA LYS A 301 16.61 15.77 15.33
C LYS A 301 17.53 15.46 14.15
N ASN A 302 17.10 15.77 12.93
CA ASN A 302 17.90 15.60 11.71
C ASN A 302 18.52 16.93 11.20
N LYS A 303 18.37 18.02 11.94
CA LYS A 303 19.10 19.28 11.79
C LYS A 303 20.25 19.35 12.78
#